data_723337ad318a08abc254ea34c81cdf0d
#
_entry.id   723337ad318a08abc254ea34c81cdf0d
#
_cell.length_a   1.000
_cell.length_b   1.000
_cell.length_c   1.000
_cell.angle_alpha   90.00
_cell.angle_beta   90.00
_cell.angle_gamma   90.00
#
_symmetry.space_group_name_H-M   'P 1'
#
loop_
_entity.id
_entity.type
_entity.pdbx_description
1 polymer ?
#
loop_
_entity_poly.entity_id
_entity_poly.type
_entity_poly.pdbx_seq_one_letter_code
_entity_poly.pdbx_strand_id
1 'polypeptide(L)'
;EYVDQEGEPVGSMFFRILKFRPGTGKSKKKEPDPKVEALEAAGLDPDEVLPAPERPTRPRPQWNQDQEWFWEGLKKEELRIQRFTDDGTLVFPPANANPNTQAMEYDWVVSSGKGTLYSYTVVHYPQVPSFEYPLIVGLVELEEGVRIISNIVSVKPEQVTVGMPVEVCFPDTNSDEDIVLHQFRPAQPERVTEARTISDVTLGEQLPLCPVPLTPRLIVSTALATRDYQDVHHDRDAAVAKGSADIFMNILSTAGLTARWIGDWAGPDVVFEDIKIKLGAPNYPYDTMTFSGSVDERSDDGSVTVSFVGENSLGSHVRGTAALRFPA
;
A
#
# COMPACT_ATOMS: atom_id res chain seq x y z
N GLU A 1 -0.29 21.56 -37.02
CA GLU A 1 0.39 21.43 -38.31
C GLU A 1 1.85 21.02 -38.00
N TYR A 2 2.34 20.00 -38.67
CA TYR A 2 3.72 19.55 -38.57
C TYR A 2 4.46 20.03 -39.81
N VAL A 3 5.62 20.58 -39.61
CA VAL A 3 6.51 21.05 -40.68
C VAL A 3 7.84 20.29 -40.64
N ASP A 4 8.47 20.12 -41.79
CA ASP A 4 9.81 19.56 -41.89
C ASP A 4 10.90 20.60 -41.54
N GLN A 5 12.14 20.23 -41.77
CA GLN A 5 13.32 21.07 -41.46
C GLN A 5 13.43 22.30 -42.37
N GLU A 6 12.80 22.27 -43.55
CA GLU A 6 12.69 23.36 -44.50
C GLU A 6 11.45 24.25 -44.26
N GLY A 7 10.60 23.88 -43.28
CA GLY A 7 9.37 24.62 -42.94
C GLY A 7 8.15 24.27 -43.78
N GLU A 8 8.24 23.21 -44.59
CA GLU A 8 7.13 22.74 -45.42
C GLU A 8 6.13 21.89 -44.59
N PRO A 9 4.83 22.03 -44.78
CA PRO A 9 3.83 21.28 -44.03
C PRO A 9 3.81 19.80 -44.44
N VAL A 10 4.16 18.92 -43.52
CA VAL A 10 4.19 17.44 -43.69
C VAL A 10 2.98 16.74 -43.10
N GLY A 11 2.18 17.44 -42.29
CA GLY A 11 0.98 16.87 -41.71
C GLY A 11 0.22 17.83 -40.80
N SER A 12 -1.01 17.48 -40.47
CA SER A 12 -1.82 18.20 -39.51
C SER A 12 -2.52 17.22 -38.56
N MET A 13 -2.58 17.58 -37.28
CA MET A 13 -3.30 16.82 -36.28
C MET A 13 -4.42 17.69 -35.70
N PHE A 14 -5.64 17.17 -35.65
CA PHE A 14 -6.75 17.82 -35.00
C PHE A 14 -6.94 17.22 -33.61
N PHE A 15 -6.71 18.02 -32.56
CA PHE A 15 -7.07 17.66 -31.20
C PHE A 15 -8.53 18.04 -30.95
N ARG A 16 -9.38 17.05 -30.63
CA ARG A 16 -10.71 17.29 -30.07
C ARG A 16 -10.65 17.06 -28.56
N ILE A 17 -10.76 18.14 -27.81
CA ILE A 17 -10.93 18.07 -26.35
C ILE A 17 -12.42 18.11 -26.05
N LEU A 18 -12.96 17.01 -25.52
CA LEU A 18 -14.30 16.97 -24.94
C LEU A 18 -14.25 17.56 -23.54
N LYS A 19 -14.76 18.79 -23.38
CA LYS A 19 -15.02 19.35 -22.06
C LYS A 19 -16.45 18.99 -21.65
N PHE A 20 -16.60 18.29 -20.54
CA PHE A 20 -17.89 18.04 -19.92
C PHE A 20 -17.91 18.56 -18.49
N ARG A 21 -19.06 18.99 -18.02
CA ARG A 21 -19.25 19.28 -16.60
C ARG A 21 -19.51 17.94 -15.89
N PRO A 22 -18.80 17.63 -14.80
CA PRO A 22 -19.13 16.47 -13.97
C PRO A 22 -20.63 16.54 -13.60
N GLY A 23 -21.34 15.42 -13.72
CA GLY A 23 -22.78 15.34 -13.40
C GLY A 23 -23.76 15.73 -14.51
N THR A 24 -23.29 16.17 -15.70
CA THR A 24 -24.19 16.52 -16.84
C THR A 24 -24.40 15.37 -17.85
N GLY A 25 -23.74 14.21 -17.64
CA GLY A 25 -24.02 13.01 -18.42
C GLY A 25 -25.46 12.55 -18.15
N LYS A 26 -26.17 12.13 -19.20
CA LYS A 26 -27.45 11.42 -19.03
C LYS A 26 -27.15 10.06 -18.44
N SER A 27 -26.91 9.97 -17.11
CA SER A 27 -27.04 8.71 -16.43
C SER A 27 -28.53 8.31 -16.52
N LYS A 28 -28.82 7.12 -17.04
CA LYS A 28 -30.10 6.51 -16.73
C LYS A 28 -30.18 6.50 -15.21
N LYS A 29 -31.16 7.19 -14.62
CA LYS A 29 -31.46 7.05 -13.20
C LYS A 29 -31.60 5.56 -12.97
N LYS A 30 -30.69 4.96 -12.22
CA LYS A 30 -30.89 3.63 -11.68
C LYS A 30 -32.17 3.72 -10.84
N GLU A 31 -33.14 2.87 -11.11
CA GLU A 31 -34.26 2.74 -10.19
C GLU A 31 -33.66 2.44 -8.81
N PRO A 32 -34.11 3.14 -7.76
CA PRO A 32 -33.60 2.92 -6.43
C PRO A 32 -33.80 1.44 -6.05
N ASP A 33 -32.81 0.86 -5.40
CA ASP A 33 -32.90 -0.52 -4.91
C ASP A 33 -33.98 -0.55 -3.80
N PRO A 34 -35.02 -1.38 -3.92
CA PRO A 34 -36.07 -1.47 -2.91
C PRO A 34 -35.55 -1.79 -1.48
N LYS A 35 -34.38 -2.43 -1.39
CA LYS A 35 -33.73 -2.68 -0.09
C LYS A 35 -33.15 -1.43 0.53
N VAL A 36 -32.55 -0.56 -0.29
CA VAL A 36 -32.03 0.75 0.14
C VAL A 36 -33.15 1.62 0.67
N GLU A 37 -34.25 1.74 -0.11
CA GLU A 37 -35.44 2.51 0.30
C GLU A 37 -36.05 2.00 1.61
N ALA A 38 -36.11 0.67 1.80
CA ALA A 38 -36.64 0.08 3.01
C ALA A 38 -35.75 0.37 4.25
N LEU A 39 -34.43 0.37 4.09
CA LEU A 39 -33.49 0.69 5.17
C LEU A 39 -33.53 2.18 5.52
N GLU A 40 -33.55 3.07 4.53
CA GLU A 40 -33.70 4.51 4.74
C GLU A 40 -35.04 4.84 5.43
N ALA A 41 -36.12 4.18 5.03
CA ALA A 41 -37.43 4.33 5.68
C ALA A 41 -37.45 3.83 7.14
N ALA A 42 -36.58 2.87 7.47
CA ALA A 42 -36.38 2.39 8.84
C ALA A 42 -35.39 3.24 9.67
N GLY A 43 -34.81 4.31 9.07
CA GLY A 43 -33.80 5.16 9.72
C GLY A 43 -32.45 4.50 9.88
N LEU A 44 -32.16 3.47 9.07
CA LEU A 44 -30.87 2.76 9.03
C LEU A 44 -30.07 3.27 7.83
N ASP A 45 -28.76 3.43 8.03
CA ASP A 45 -27.86 3.77 6.93
C ASP A 45 -27.63 2.52 6.06
N PRO A 46 -28.02 2.53 4.78
CA PRO A 46 -27.82 1.39 3.90
C PRO A 46 -26.34 0.98 3.75
N ASP A 47 -25.42 1.93 3.80
CA ASP A 47 -23.98 1.67 3.67
C ASP A 47 -23.39 0.93 4.89
N GLU A 48 -24.06 1.04 6.06
CA GLU A 48 -23.68 0.31 7.27
C GLU A 48 -24.28 -1.12 7.33
N VAL A 49 -25.43 -1.34 6.70
CA VAL A 49 -26.21 -2.57 6.85
C VAL A 49 -26.05 -3.52 5.66
N LEU A 50 -25.91 -2.99 4.46
CA LEU A 50 -25.73 -3.80 3.26
C LEU A 50 -24.24 -4.12 3.06
N PRO A 51 -23.91 -5.37 2.65
CA PRO A 51 -22.55 -5.66 2.26
C PRO A 51 -22.17 -4.76 1.08
N ALA A 52 -20.94 -4.28 1.05
CA ALA A 52 -20.42 -3.51 -0.07
C ALA A 52 -20.72 -4.28 -1.39
N PRO A 53 -21.23 -3.60 -2.44
CA PRO A 53 -21.55 -4.27 -3.69
C PRO A 53 -20.30 -4.99 -4.20
N GLU A 54 -20.47 -6.25 -4.64
CA GLU A 54 -19.37 -7.00 -5.26
C GLU A 54 -18.84 -6.20 -6.45
N ARG A 55 -17.56 -5.91 -6.42
CA ARG A 55 -16.90 -5.23 -7.54
C ARG A 55 -16.70 -6.20 -8.68
N PRO A 56 -16.86 -5.77 -9.93
CA PRO A 56 -16.48 -6.59 -11.08
C PRO A 56 -14.99 -6.97 -10.99
N THR A 57 -14.64 -8.16 -11.47
CA THR A 57 -13.24 -8.57 -11.59
C THR A 57 -12.44 -7.59 -12.44
N ARG A 58 -11.17 -7.44 -12.15
CA ARG A 58 -10.27 -6.61 -12.96
C ARG A 58 -10.14 -7.20 -14.36
N PRO A 59 -10.00 -6.35 -15.39
CA PRO A 59 -9.74 -6.82 -16.75
C PRO A 59 -8.50 -7.73 -16.77
N ARG A 60 -8.62 -8.87 -17.44
CA ARG A 60 -7.52 -9.83 -17.57
C ARG A 60 -6.38 -9.21 -18.38
N PRO A 61 -5.14 -9.22 -17.89
CA PRO A 61 -3.99 -8.83 -18.69
C PRO A 61 -3.84 -9.74 -19.91
N GLN A 62 -3.37 -9.18 -21.00
CA GLN A 62 -3.04 -9.94 -22.21
C GLN A 62 -1.52 -10.03 -22.35
N TRP A 63 -1.02 -11.24 -22.60
CA TRP A 63 0.40 -11.49 -22.85
C TRP A 63 0.57 -12.53 -23.95
N ASN A 64 1.75 -12.56 -24.56
CA ASN A 64 2.16 -13.56 -25.52
C ASN A 64 3.04 -14.65 -24.86
N GLN A 65 3.44 -15.66 -25.63
CA GLN A 65 4.27 -16.77 -25.15
C GLN A 65 5.64 -16.29 -24.63
N ASP A 66 6.20 -15.21 -25.19
CA ASP A 66 7.50 -14.68 -24.80
C ASP A 66 7.49 -14.05 -23.41
N GLN A 67 6.29 -13.77 -22.85
CA GLN A 67 6.10 -13.18 -21.53
C GLN A 67 5.56 -14.19 -20.50
N GLU A 68 5.31 -15.43 -20.87
CA GLU A 68 4.73 -16.44 -19.97
C GLU A 68 5.59 -16.67 -18.72
N TRP A 69 6.90 -16.69 -18.85
CA TRP A 69 7.85 -16.83 -17.75
C TRP A 69 7.69 -15.75 -16.66
N PHE A 70 7.33 -14.53 -17.05
CA PHE A 70 7.08 -13.41 -16.14
C PHE A 70 5.80 -13.68 -15.34
N TRP A 71 4.70 -14.04 -16.00
CA TRP A 71 3.42 -14.33 -15.33
C TRP A 71 3.48 -15.58 -14.45
N GLU A 72 4.25 -16.60 -14.86
CA GLU A 72 4.54 -17.76 -14.01
C GLU A 72 5.38 -17.39 -12.78
N GLY A 73 6.23 -16.38 -12.89
CA GLY A 73 6.94 -15.80 -11.75
C GLY A 73 5.97 -15.17 -10.75
N LEU A 74 5.05 -14.33 -11.23
CA LEU A 74 4.08 -13.65 -10.36
C LEU A 74 3.20 -14.65 -9.58
N LYS A 75 2.81 -15.79 -10.17
CA LYS A 75 2.08 -16.86 -9.48
C LYS A 75 2.88 -17.50 -8.32
N LYS A 76 4.20 -17.36 -8.35
CA LYS A 76 5.10 -17.82 -7.29
C LYS A 76 5.52 -16.69 -6.35
N GLU A 77 4.90 -15.52 -6.50
CA GLU A 77 5.30 -14.28 -5.81
C GLU A 77 6.75 -13.87 -6.09
N GLU A 78 7.23 -14.16 -7.31
CA GLU A 78 8.55 -13.77 -7.81
C GLU A 78 8.39 -12.64 -8.83
N LEU A 79 8.96 -11.47 -8.57
CA LEU A 79 9.10 -10.41 -9.57
C LEU A 79 10.34 -10.69 -10.41
N ARG A 80 10.13 -11.23 -11.61
CA ARG A 80 11.21 -11.61 -12.53
C ARG A 80 11.53 -10.49 -13.48
N ILE A 81 12.81 -10.16 -13.63
CA ILE A 81 13.33 -9.14 -14.55
C ILE A 81 14.13 -9.85 -15.64
N GLN A 82 13.82 -9.54 -16.91
CA GLN A 82 14.54 -10.08 -18.05
C GLN A 82 15.99 -9.63 -18.04
N ARG A 83 16.91 -10.58 -18.28
CA ARG A 83 18.33 -10.31 -18.43
C ARG A 83 18.83 -10.89 -19.74
N PHE A 84 19.37 -10.05 -20.61
CA PHE A 84 20.05 -10.52 -21.82
C PHE A 84 21.40 -11.13 -21.49
N THR A 85 21.68 -12.31 -22.05
CA THR A 85 22.84 -13.13 -21.63
C THR A 85 24.17 -12.68 -22.29
N ASP A 86 24.08 -11.88 -23.34
CA ASP A 86 25.24 -11.39 -24.08
C ASP A 86 26.03 -10.30 -23.35
N ASP A 87 25.32 -9.38 -22.66
CA ASP A 87 25.96 -8.26 -21.97
C ASP A 87 25.42 -8.05 -20.54
N GLY A 88 24.42 -8.86 -20.09
CA GLY A 88 23.79 -8.76 -18.79
C GLY A 88 22.78 -7.63 -18.65
N THR A 89 22.40 -6.96 -19.74
CA THR A 89 21.41 -5.88 -19.72
C THR A 89 20.09 -6.35 -19.13
N LEU A 90 19.60 -5.66 -18.09
CA LEU A 90 18.29 -5.87 -17.47
C LEU A 90 17.25 -5.00 -18.16
N VAL A 91 16.08 -5.58 -18.45
CA VAL A 91 15.00 -4.87 -19.15
C VAL A 91 13.65 -5.15 -18.51
N PHE A 92 12.85 -4.08 -18.36
CA PHE A 92 11.44 -4.15 -18.03
C PHE A 92 10.66 -3.03 -18.74
N PRO A 93 9.46 -3.29 -19.33
CA PRO A 93 8.82 -4.60 -19.48
C PRO A 93 9.62 -5.54 -20.40
N PRO A 94 9.31 -6.86 -20.40
CA PRO A 94 10.00 -7.82 -21.27
C PRO A 94 10.03 -7.39 -22.74
N ALA A 95 11.21 -7.47 -23.35
CA ALA A 95 11.48 -7.08 -24.73
C ALA A 95 11.94 -8.27 -25.57
N ASN A 96 11.69 -8.25 -26.88
CA ASN A 96 12.06 -9.35 -27.78
C ASN A 96 13.56 -9.39 -28.10
N ALA A 97 14.26 -8.28 -27.95
CA ALA A 97 15.70 -8.18 -28.20
C ALA A 97 16.34 -7.17 -27.25
N ASN A 98 17.63 -7.37 -26.98
CA ASN A 98 18.45 -6.45 -26.22
C ASN A 98 18.46 -5.06 -26.90
N PRO A 99 18.07 -3.99 -26.20
CA PRO A 99 18.01 -2.64 -26.78
C PRO A 99 19.39 -2.13 -27.25
N ASN A 100 20.48 -2.66 -26.70
CA ASN A 100 21.84 -2.23 -27.01
C ASN A 100 22.48 -3.01 -28.16
N THR A 101 22.31 -4.34 -28.13
CA THR A 101 23.08 -5.26 -29.04
C THR A 101 22.20 -5.96 -30.06
N GLN A 102 20.88 -5.93 -29.90
CA GLN A 102 19.88 -6.67 -30.69
C GLN A 102 19.95 -8.21 -30.52
N ALA A 103 20.69 -8.70 -29.52
CA ALA A 103 20.69 -10.12 -29.18
C ALA A 103 19.32 -10.54 -28.65
N MET A 104 18.93 -11.79 -28.91
CA MET A 104 17.59 -12.31 -28.53
C MET A 104 17.65 -13.29 -27.36
N GLU A 105 18.85 -13.80 -27.03
CA GLU A 105 19.03 -14.78 -25.96
C GLU A 105 18.94 -14.10 -24.61
N TYR A 106 18.03 -14.62 -23.76
CA TYR A 106 17.81 -14.06 -22.43
C TYR A 106 17.52 -15.16 -21.39
N ASP A 107 17.74 -14.82 -20.16
CA ASP A 107 17.20 -15.46 -18.95
C ASP A 107 16.50 -14.41 -18.08
N TRP A 108 16.29 -14.69 -16.80
CA TRP A 108 15.74 -13.72 -15.86
C TRP A 108 16.43 -13.81 -14.51
N VAL A 109 16.38 -12.70 -13.80
CA VAL A 109 16.73 -12.65 -12.38
C VAL A 109 15.45 -12.44 -11.56
N VAL A 110 15.39 -13.02 -10.37
CA VAL A 110 14.36 -12.70 -9.40
C VAL A 110 14.80 -11.43 -8.67
N SER A 111 13.99 -10.38 -8.80
CA SER A 111 14.26 -9.10 -8.14
C SER A 111 14.18 -9.24 -6.62
N SER A 112 14.94 -8.42 -5.91
CA SER A 112 14.79 -8.20 -4.47
C SER A 112 13.38 -7.71 -4.11
N GLY A 113 12.69 -7.13 -5.08
CA GLY A 113 11.40 -6.47 -4.91
C GLY A 113 11.50 -5.11 -4.22
N LYS A 114 12.70 -4.68 -3.83
CA LYS A 114 12.94 -3.38 -3.19
C LYS A 114 13.22 -2.32 -4.24
N GLY A 115 12.80 -1.10 -3.94
CA GLY A 115 13.04 0.03 -4.84
C GLY A 115 12.66 1.35 -4.21
N THR A 116 12.71 2.38 -5.02
CA THR A 116 12.39 3.75 -4.63
C THR A 116 11.29 4.28 -5.54
N LEU A 117 10.32 4.97 -4.98
CA LEU A 117 9.27 5.62 -5.76
C LEU A 117 9.87 6.80 -6.53
N TYR A 118 10.13 6.60 -7.82
CA TYR A 118 10.75 7.60 -8.69
C TYR A 118 9.78 8.73 -9.06
N SER A 119 8.53 8.38 -9.32
CA SER A 119 7.44 9.32 -9.64
C SER A 119 6.09 8.67 -9.39
N TYR A 120 5.04 9.46 -9.23
CA TYR A 120 3.68 8.92 -9.08
C TYR A 120 2.62 9.89 -9.60
N THR A 121 1.42 9.36 -9.80
CA THR A 121 0.20 10.14 -10.01
C THR A 121 -0.95 9.53 -9.22
N VAL A 122 -1.89 10.37 -8.81
CA VAL A 122 -3.11 9.94 -8.13
C VAL A 122 -4.28 10.09 -9.11
N VAL A 123 -4.85 8.97 -9.50
CA VAL A 123 -5.96 8.92 -10.45
C VAL A 123 -7.27 8.98 -9.68
N HIS A 124 -8.07 10.00 -9.95
CA HIS A 124 -9.40 10.18 -9.40
C HIS A 124 -10.50 9.86 -10.43
N TYR A 125 -10.23 10.14 -11.70
CA TYR A 125 -11.18 9.96 -12.81
C TYR A 125 -10.44 9.65 -14.12
N PRO A 126 -11.07 8.90 -15.08
CA PRO A 126 -12.36 8.23 -14.94
C PRO A 126 -12.27 7.03 -13.98
N GLN A 127 -13.34 6.76 -13.24
CA GLN A 127 -13.38 5.59 -12.35
C GLN A 127 -13.86 4.36 -13.12
N VAL A 128 -13.08 3.31 -13.06
CA VAL A 128 -13.43 1.97 -13.55
C VAL A 128 -13.91 1.14 -12.36
N PRO A 129 -15.10 0.52 -12.40
CA PRO A 129 -15.73 -0.13 -11.24
C PRO A 129 -14.91 -1.24 -10.57
N SER A 130 -13.97 -1.84 -11.31
CA SER A 130 -13.09 -2.90 -10.78
C SER A 130 -11.90 -2.41 -9.97
N PHE A 131 -11.69 -1.09 -9.83
CA PHE A 131 -10.59 -0.51 -9.07
C PHE A 131 -11.09 0.34 -7.91
N GLU A 132 -10.25 0.46 -6.89
CA GLU A 132 -10.45 1.39 -5.78
C GLU A 132 -9.85 2.75 -6.10
N TYR A 133 -10.54 3.82 -5.66
CA TYR A 133 -10.10 5.20 -5.88
C TYR A 133 -10.09 5.97 -4.56
N PRO A 134 -9.14 6.90 -4.40
CA PRO A 134 -8.11 7.32 -5.36
C PRO A 134 -7.07 6.21 -5.64
N LEU A 135 -6.72 6.03 -6.92
CA LEU A 135 -5.76 5.01 -7.33
C LEU A 135 -4.38 5.63 -7.50
N ILE A 136 -3.41 5.17 -6.73
CA ILE A 136 -2.03 5.65 -6.83
C ILE A 136 -1.29 4.77 -7.82
N VAL A 137 -0.77 5.38 -8.87
CA VAL A 137 0.07 4.73 -9.88
C VAL A 137 1.48 5.29 -9.75
N GLY A 138 2.44 4.44 -9.43
CA GLY A 138 3.83 4.78 -9.23
C GLY A 138 4.74 4.26 -10.34
N LEU A 139 5.78 5.00 -10.64
CA LEU A 139 6.97 4.54 -11.34
C LEU A 139 8.02 4.23 -10.27
N VAL A 140 8.31 2.95 -10.08
CA VAL A 140 9.26 2.45 -9.08
C VAL A 140 10.58 2.15 -9.76
N GLU A 141 11.67 2.69 -9.24
CA GLU A 141 13.04 2.32 -9.62
C GLU A 141 13.52 1.23 -8.67
N LEU A 142 13.70 0.01 -9.21
CA LEU A 142 14.17 -1.14 -8.43
C LEU A 142 15.68 -1.06 -8.15
N GLU A 143 16.15 -1.77 -7.12
CA GLU A 143 17.59 -1.90 -6.81
C GLU A 143 18.39 -2.46 -7.98
N GLU A 144 17.77 -3.26 -8.85
CA GLU A 144 18.36 -3.80 -10.07
C GLU A 144 18.52 -2.75 -11.20
N GLY A 145 18.09 -1.51 -11.00
CA GLY A 145 18.27 -0.39 -11.93
C GLY A 145 17.22 -0.31 -13.05
N VAL A 146 16.18 -1.15 -13.03
CA VAL A 146 15.04 -1.04 -13.96
C VAL A 146 13.87 -0.31 -13.31
N ARG A 147 13.00 0.27 -14.13
CA ARG A 147 11.81 0.98 -13.66
C ARG A 147 10.54 0.23 -14.01
N ILE A 148 9.62 0.15 -13.06
CA ILE A 148 8.35 -0.55 -13.19
C ILE A 148 7.20 0.40 -12.87
N ILE A 149 6.16 0.40 -13.71
CA ILE A 149 4.89 1.06 -13.41
C ILE A 149 3.99 0.06 -12.69
N SER A 150 3.47 0.46 -11.53
CA SER A 150 2.54 -0.36 -10.75
C SER A 150 1.68 0.49 -9.83
N ASN A 151 0.73 -0.14 -9.13
CA ASN A 151 -0.02 0.54 -8.08
C ASN A 151 0.80 0.61 -6.78
N ILE A 152 0.68 1.75 -6.08
CA ILE A 152 1.18 1.91 -4.72
C ILE A 152 -0.01 1.74 -3.78
N VAL A 153 0.08 0.76 -2.89
CA VAL A 153 -1.00 0.35 -1.99
C VAL A 153 -0.59 0.46 -0.53
N SER A 154 -1.54 0.27 0.38
CA SER A 154 -1.30 0.32 1.84
C SER A 154 -0.74 1.67 2.32
N VAL A 155 -1.07 2.74 1.61
CA VAL A 155 -0.67 4.12 1.93
C VAL A 155 -1.70 5.09 1.37
N LYS A 156 -1.96 6.19 2.09
CA LYS A 156 -2.86 7.24 1.60
C LYS A 156 -2.12 8.17 0.63
N PRO A 157 -2.82 8.79 -0.34
CA PRO A 157 -2.21 9.72 -1.29
C PRO A 157 -1.40 10.85 -0.64
N GLU A 158 -1.86 11.34 0.51
CA GLU A 158 -1.23 12.44 1.26
C GLU A 158 0.11 12.05 1.92
N GLN A 159 0.34 10.74 2.08
CA GLN A 159 1.54 10.18 2.68
C GLN A 159 2.59 9.77 1.63
N VAL A 160 2.20 9.77 0.34
CA VAL A 160 3.11 9.34 -0.74
C VAL A 160 4.06 10.47 -1.09
N THR A 161 5.35 10.17 -1.10
CA THR A 161 6.40 11.09 -1.48
C THR A 161 7.36 10.47 -2.49
N VAL A 162 7.84 11.27 -3.44
CA VAL A 162 8.93 10.85 -4.33
C VAL A 162 10.18 10.57 -3.49
N GLY A 163 10.86 9.48 -3.79
CA GLY A 163 12.04 9.04 -3.05
C GLY A 163 11.72 8.09 -1.87
N MET A 164 10.43 7.84 -1.55
CA MET A 164 10.09 6.90 -0.48
C MET A 164 10.52 5.47 -0.86
N PRO A 165 11.07 4.70 0.10
CA PRO A 165 11.35 3.29 -0.11
C PRO A 165 10.06 2.49 -0.27
N VAL A 166 10.05 1.58 -1.24
CA VAL A 166 8.91 0.69 -1.50
C VAL A 166 9.38 -0.75 -1.69
N GLU A 167 8.50 -1.69 -1.41
CA GLU A 167 8.73 -3.12 -1.64
C GLU A 167 7.58 -3.74 -2.41
N VAL A 168 7.86 -4.73 -3.24
CA VAL A 168 6.84 -5.48 -3.98
C VAL A 168 5.94 -6.26 -3.03
N CYS A 169 4.68 -6.33 -3.37
CA CYS A 169 3.68 -7.19 -2.71
C CYS A 169 2.72 -7.77 -3.74
N PHE A 170 2.07 -8.86 -3.37
CA PHE A 170 1.14 -9.60 -4.23
C PHE A 170 -0.23 -9.72 -3.54
N PRO A 171 -0.94 -8.60 -3.33
CA PRO A 171 -2.24 -8.63 -2.68
C PRO A 171 -3.30 -9.28 -3.57
N ASP A 172 -4.39 -9.72 -2.96
CA ASP A 172 -5.60 -10.02 -3.70
C ASP A 172 -6.11 -8.75 -4.39
N THR A 173 -6.24 -8.82 -5.69
CA THR A 173 -6.59 -7.67 -6.52
C THR A 173 -7.99 -7.77 -7.14
N ASN A 174 -8.82 -8.70 -6.66
CA ASN A 174 -10.10 -9.03 -7.29
C ASN A 174 -9.94 -9.32 -8.79
N SER A 175 -8.94 -10.12 -9.13
CA SER A 175 -8.66 -10.62 -10.48
C SER A 175 -9.16 -12.06 -10.61
N ASP A 176 -9.11 -12.63 -11.81
CA ASP A 176 -9.35 -14.06 -11.99
C ASP A 176 -8.37 -14.88 -11.12
N GLU A 177 -8.79 -16.03 -10.60
CA GLU A 177 -8.04 -16.87 -9.64
C GLU A 177 -6.62 -17.24 -10.11
N ASP A 178 -6.39 -17.33 -11.42
CA ASP A 178 -5.08 -17.63 -12.01
C ASP A 178 -4.20 -16.40 -12.28
N ILE A 179 -4.66 -15.21 -11.95
CA ILE A 179 -3.98 -13.93 -12.19
C ILE A 179 -3.45 -13.36 -10.86
N VAL A 180 -2.15 -13.31 -10.74
CA VAL A 180 -1.45 -12.60 -9.66
C VAL A 180 -0.82 -11.34 -10.23
N LEU A 181 -1.07 -10.20 -9.59
CA LEU A 181 -0.51 -8.91 -9.97
C LEU A 181 0.49 -8.44 -8.92
N HIS A 182 1.62 -7.94 -9.38
CA HIS A 182 2.57 -7.24 -8.51
C HIS A 182 2.06 -5.82 -8.23
N GLN A 183 2.17 -5.40 -7.00
CA GLN A 183 1.97 -4.03 -6.55
C GLN A 183 3.12 -3.64 -5.63
N PHE A 184 3.21 -2.36 -5.25
CA PHE A 184 4.21 -1.91 -4.30
C PHE A 184 3.54 -1.25 -3.10
N ARG A 185 4.16 -1.42 -1.95
CA ARG A 185 3.76 -0.74 -0.71
C ARG A 185 4.99 -0.06 -0.10
N PRO A 186 4.82 0.87 0.86
CA PRO A 186 5.96 1.37 1.63
C PRO A 186 6.77 0.19 2.16
N ALA A 187 8.09 0.23 1.99
CA ALA A 187 8.97 -0.82 2.50
C ALA A 187 8.91 -0.87 4.02
N GLN A 188 9.10 -2.06 4.59
CA GLN A 188 9.27 -2.18 6.04
C GLN A 188 10.50 -1.37 6.44
N PRO A 189 10.38 -0.48 7.44
CA PRO A 189 11.52 0.30 7.87
C PRO A 189 12.60 -0.63 8.42
N GLU A 190 13.84 -0.34 8.05
CA GLU A 190 14.99 -1.03 8.64
C GLU A 190 15.11 -0.64 10.11
N ARG A 191 15.41 -1.63 10.94
CA ARG A 191 15.66 -1.39 12.36
C ARG A 191 16.99 -0.66 12.53
N VAL A 192 16.97 0.45 13.24
CA VAL A 192 18.19 1.12 13.68
C VAL A 192 18.91 0.23 14.69
N THR A 193 20.11 -0.22 14.35
CA THR A 193 20.93 -1.14 15.17
C THR A 193 22.02 -0.41 15.95
N GLU A 194 22.35 0.81 15.52
CA GLU A 194 23.31 1.67 16.20
C GLU A 194 22.59 2.54 17.24
N ALA A 195 23.29 2.89 18.31
CA ALA A 195 22.76 3.82 19.30
C ALA A 195 22.52 5.20 18.67
N ARG A 196 21.31 5.72 18.81
CA ARG A 196 20.98 7.10 18.51
C ARG A 196 21.04 7.94 19.78
N THR A 197 21.59 9.13 19.67
CA THR A 197 21.59 10.12 20.74
C THR A 197 20.57 11.21 20.48
N ILE A 198 20.32 12.06 21.45
CA ILE A 198 19.41 13.20 21.27
C ILE A 198 19.83 14.14 20.13
N SER A 199 21.13 14.20 19.81
CA SER A 199 21.65 15.01 18.70
C SER A 199 21.25 14.48 17.31
N ASP A 200 20.90 13.20 17.21
CA ASP A 200 20.46 12.57 15.96
C ASP A 200 18.96 12.73 15.70
N VAL A 201 18.22 13.29 16.65
CA VAL A 201 16.77 13.49 16.57
C VAL A 201 16.45 14.94 16.27
N THR A 202 15.57 15.17 15.28
CA THR A 202 15.14 16.53 14.93
C THR A 202 13.66 16.75 15.20
N LEU A 203 13.29 17.96 15.62
CA LEU A 203 11.89 18.34 15.78
C LEU A 203 11.18 18.29 14.43
N GLY A 204 10.00 17.65 14.36
CA GLY A 204 9.26 17.45 13.12
C GLY A 204 9.77 16.29 12.26
N GLU A 205 10.80 15.55 12.71
CA GLU A 205 11.28 14.35 12.01
C GLU A 205 10.12 13.37 11.83
N GLN A 206 9.91 12.91 10.58
CA GLN A 206 8.89 11.93 10.27
C GLN A 206 9.46 10.52 10.51
N LEU A 207 8.73 9.72 11.28
CA LEU A 207 9.09 8.32 11.43
C LEU A 207 8.82 7.57 10.13
N PRO A 208 9.64 6.55 9.79
CA PRO A 208 9.40 5.73 8.61
C PRO A 208 8.02 5.10 8.62
N LEU A 209 7.32 5.10 7.48
CA LEU A 209 6.05 4.39 7.34
C LEU A 209 6.26 2.90 7.60
N CYS A 210 5.35 2.28 8.36
CA CYS A 210 5.45 0.85 8.67
C CYS A 210 4.13 0.14 8.35
N PRO A 211 4.02 -0.48 7.17
CA PRO A 211 2.86 -1.30 6.82
C PRO A 211 2.91 -2.63 7.60
N VAL A 212 1.82 -2.97 8.24
CA VAL A 212 1.62 -4.22 8.99
C VAL A 212 0.52 -5.02 8.32
N PRO A 213 0.83 -6.06 7.52
CA PRO A 213 -0.18 -6.95 6.95
C PRO A 213 -0.94 -7.68 8.06
N LEU A 214 -2.25 -7.50 8.09
CA LEU A 214 -3.15 -8.07 9.08
C LEU A 214 -3.57 -9.49 8.66
N THR A 215 -2.69 -10.46 8.90
CA THR A 215 -3.03 -11.86 8.61
C THR A 215 -3.81 -12.49 9.76
N PRO A 216 -4.70 -13.48 9.51
CA PRO A 216 -5.34 -14.23 10.60
C PRO A 216 -4.30 -14.81 11.56
N ARG A 217 -3.16 -15.28 11.03
CA ARG A 217 -2.06 -15.79 11.82
C ARG A 217 -1.48 -14.73 12.78
N LEU A 218 -1.26 -13.50 12.30
CA LEU A 218 -0.76 -12.41 13.14
C LEU A 218 -1.74 -12.12 14.27
N ILE A 219 -3.02 -11.94 13.95
CA ILE A 219 -4.07 -11.61 14.91
C ILE A 219 -4.14 -12.69 16.01
N VAL A 220 -4.27 -13.95 15.61
CA VAL A 220 -4.37 -15.07 16.56
C VAL A 220 -3.08 -15.23 17.38
N SER A 221 -1.91 -15.25 16.73
CA SER A 221 -0.64 -15.47 17.42
C SER A 221 -0.31 -14.37 18.42
N THR A 222 -0.62 -13.11 18.09
CA THR A 222 -0.37 -11.99 19.01
C THR A 222 -1.40 -11.94 20.15
N ALA A 223 -2.63 -12.36 19.94
CA ALA A 223 -3.61 -12.55 21.00
C ALA A 223 -3.12 -13.61 22.02
N LEU A 224 -2.64 -14.76 21.52
CA LEU A 224 -2.04 -15.80 22.37
C LEU A 224 -0.79 -15.32 23.10
N ALA A 225 0.11 -14.61 22.42
CA ALA A 225 1.33 -14.08 22.99
C ALA A 225 1.06 -13.07 24.13
N THR A 226 0.01 -12.28 24.00
CA THR A 226 -0.44 -11.30 24.98
C THR A 226 -1.38 -11.88 26.03
N ARG A 227 -1.69 -13.20 25.97
CA ARG A 227 -2.61 -13.93 26.84
C ARG A 227 -4.02 -13.36 26.87
N ASP A 228 -4.45 -12.77 25.78
CA ASP A 228 -5.81 -12.33 25.58
C ASP A 228 -6.61 -13.44 24.90
N TYR A 229 -7.24 -14.28 25.69
CA TYR A 229 -7.96 -15.47 25.24
C TYR A 229 -9.44 -15.20 24.93
N GLN A 230 -9.82 -13.95 24.71
CA GLN A 230 -11.19 -13.65 24.28
C GLN A 230 -11.47 -14.23 22.89
N ASP A 231 -12.61 -14.90 22.74
CA ASP A 231 -13.01 -15.60 21.51
C ASP A 231 -12.95 -14.69 20.27
N VAL A 232 -13.29 -13.42 20.41
CA VAL A 232 -13.32 -12.44 19.30
C VAL A 232 -11.96 -12.24 18.59
N HIS A 233 -10.86 -12.72 19.17
CA HIS A 233 -9.53 -12.60 18.60
C HIS A 233 -9.04 -13.87 17.88
N HIS A 234 -9.79 -14.99 17.99
CA HIS A 234 -9.35 -16.26 17.43
C HIS A 234 -10.47 -17.19 16.93
N ASP A 235 -11.73 -16.93 17.29
CA ASP A 235 -12.90 -17.67 16.84
C ASP A 235 -13.83 -16.74 16.04
N ARG A 236 -13.88 -16.97 14.72
CA ARG A 236 -14.68 -16.15 13.82
C ARG A 236 -16.18 -16.23 14.10
N ASP A 237 -16.68 -17.42 14.36
CA ASP A 237 -18.12 -17.63 14.57
C ASP A 237 -18.56 -16.94 15.88
N ALA A 238 -17.73 -17.03 16.92
CA ALA A 238 -17.96 -16.32 18.17
C ALA A 238 -17.85 -14.81 18.00
N ALA A 239 -16.92 -14.30 17.21
CA ALA A 239 -16.77 -12.89 16.90
C ALA A 239 -18.01 -12.34 16.16
N VAL A 240 -18.47 -13.05 15.13
CA VAL A 240 -19.68 -12.70 14.36
C VAL A 240 -20.91 -12.74 15.24
N ALA A 241 -21.05 -13.76 16.10
CA ALA A 241 -22.19 -13.85 17.05
C ALA A 241 -22.23 -12.67 18.04
N LYS A 242 -21.08 -12.02 18.30
CA LYS A 242 -20.95 -10.82 19.13
C LYS A 242 -21.06 -9.51 18.34
N GLY A 243 -21.38 -9.56 17.04
CA GLY A 243 -21.62 -8.40 16.19
C GLY A 243 -20.38 -7.84 15.47
N SER A 244 -19.25 -8.57 15.49
CA SER A 244 -18.06 -8.20 14.72
C SER A 244 -18.14 -8.78 13.30
N ALA A 245 -17.50 -8.15 12.31
CA ALA A 245 -17.44 -8.69 10.94
C ALA A 245 -16.54 -9.94 10.83
N ASP A 246 -15.49 -10.00 11.63
CA ASP A 246 -14.53 -11.11 11.70
C ASP A 246 -13.79 -11.07 13.04
N ILE A 247 -12.81 -11.96 13.24
CA ILE A 247 -11.84 -11.80 14.32
C ILE A 247 -11.07 -10.49 14.13
N PHE A 248 -10.61 -9.88 15.21
CA PHE A 248 -9.86 -8.62 15.14
C PHE A 248 -8.73 -8.57 16.15
N MET A 249 -7.73 -7.72 15.87
CA MET A 249 -6.55 -7.55 16.70
C MET A 249 -6.91 -6.92 18.05
N ASN A 250 -6.33 -7.45 19.12
CA ASN A 250 -6.51 -6.92 20.47
C ASN A 250 -5.63 -5.67 20.73
N ILE A 251 -5.97 -4.92 21.79
CA ILE A 251 -5.26 -3.70 22.17
C ILE A 251 -3.81 -3.94 22.57
N LEU A 252 -3.50 -5.06 23.21
CA LEU A 252 -2.14 -5.38 23.66
C LEU A 252 -1.22 -5.65 22.46
N SER A 253 -1.74 -6.33 21.43
CA SER A 253 -1.02 -6.55 20.17
C SER A 253 -0.74 -5.22 19.46
N THR A 254 -1.73 -4.33 19.40
CA THR A 254 -1.57 -2.99 18.83
C THR A 254 -0.51 -2.18 19.58
N ALA A 255 -0.55 -2.20 20.91
CA ALA A 255 0.45 -1.51 21.75
C ALA A 255 1.86 -2.07 21.52
N GLY A 256 2.00 -3.40 21.44
CA GLY A 256 3.28 -4.06 21.16
C GLY A 256 3.83 -3.73 19.78
N LEU A 257 3.00 -3.71 18.74
CA LEU A 257 3.40 -3.31 17.39
C LEU A 257 3.81 -1.83 17.33
N THR A 258 3.10 -0.96 18.04
CA THR A 258 3.45 0.47 18.17
C THR A 258 4.82 0.63 18.83
N ALA A 259 5.03 -0.02 19.98
CA ALA A 259 6.31 0.04 20.69
C ALA A 259 7.48 -0.52 19.85
N ARG A 260 7.25 -1.62 19.13
CA ARG A 260 8.23 -2.18 18.20
C ARG A 260 8.62 -1.19 17.13
N TRP A 261 7.64 -0.62 16.41
CA TRP A 261 7.89 0.31 15.32
C TRP A 261 8.67 1.55 15.78
N ILE A 262 8.24 2.17 16.89
CA ILE A 262 8.95 3.32 17.47
C ILE A 262 10.35 2.94 17.92
N GLY A 263 10.51 1.76 18.56
CA GLY A 263 11.82 1.27 19.00
C GLY A 263 12.76 0.92 17.84
N ASP A 264 12.24 0.38 16.75
CA ASP A 264 13.00 0.12 15.52
C ASP A 264 13.55 1.43 14.89
N TRP A 265 12.82 2.55 14.99
CA TRP A 265 13.28 3.87 14.59
C TRP A 265 14.23 4.51 15.60
N ALA A 266 13.91 4.41 16.89
CA ALA A 266 14.64 5.11 17.95
C ALA A 266 16.01 4.49 18.27
N GLY A 267 16.19 3.20 18.00
CA GLY A 267 17.43 2.46 18.27
C GLY A 267 17.43 1.72 19.61
N PRO A 268 18.49 0.93 19.88
CA PRO A 268 18.52 -0.04 20.98
C PRO A 268 18.61 0.59 22.37
N ASP A 269 19.17 1.78 22.52
CA ASP A 269 19.46 2.41 23.80
C ASP A 269 18.38 3.39 24.27
N VAL A 270 17.29 3.52 23.50
CA VAL A 270 16.17 4.39 23.87
C VAL A 270 15.35 3.77 25.00
N VAL A 271 14.91 4.58 25.94
CA VAL A 271 14.02 4.18 27.03
C VAL A 271 12.61 4.72 26.75
N PHE A 272 11.63 3.84 26.73
CA PHE A 272 10.22 4.24 26.70
C PHE A 272 9.80 4.64 28.12
N GLU A 273 9.37 5.88 28.28
CA GLU A 273 8.84 6.39 29.56
C GLU A 273 7.33 6.20 29.63
N ASP A 274 6.62 6.39 28.49
CA ASP A 274 5.16 6.22 28.42
C ASP A 274 4.73 5.97 26.97
N ILE A 275 3.64 5.21 26.79
CA ILE A 275 2.92 5.04 25.53
C ILE A 275 1.43 5.14 25.80
N LYS A 276 0.79 6.17 25.23
CA LYS A 276 -0.65 6.38 25.30
C LYS A 276 -1.28 6.05 23.97
N ILE A 277 -2.25 5.14 23.97
CA ILE A 277 -2.99 4.75 22.77
C ILE A 277 -4.48 4.92 22.95
N LYS A 278 -5.15 5.26 21.85
CA LYS A 278 -6.61 5.25 21.73
C LYS A 278 -6.97 4.48 20.47
N LEU A 279 -7.79 3.42 20.63
CA LEU A 279 -8.28 2.63 19.51
C LEU A 279 -9.51 3.30 18.86
N GLY A 280 -9.65 3.02 17.56
CA GLY A 280 -10.77 3.41 16.70
C GLY A 280 -11.27 2.23 15.86
N ALA A 281 -11.13 2.29 14.54
CA ALA A 281 -11.55 1.24 13.63
C ALA A 281 -10.89 -0.12 13.95
N PRO A 282 -11.61 -1.25 13.89
CA PRO A 282 -11.04 -2.57 14.15
C PRO A 282 -10.01 -2.96 13.08
N ASN A 283 -8.99 -3.74 13.48
CA ASN A 283 -8.05 -4.38 12.57
C ASN A 283 -8.53 -5.79 12.24
N TYR A 284 -9.18 -5.95 11.10
CA TYR A 284 -9.65 -7.23 10.58
C TYR A 284 -8.58 -7.95 9.76
N PRO A 285 -8.69 -9.29 9.58
CA PRO A 285 -7.82 -10.06 8.69
C PRO A 285 -7.87 -9.55 7.25
N TYR A 286 -6.77 -9.80 6.51
CA TYR A 286 -6.62 -9.51 5.07
C TYR A 286 -6.55 -8.02 4.71
N ASP A 287 -6.40 -7.16 5.69
CA ASP A 287 -6.14 -5.74 5.53
C ASP A 287 -4.66 -5.42 5.82
N THR A 288 -4.26 -4.17 5.68
CA THR A 288 -2.96 -3.66 6.11
C THR A 288 -3.15 -2.42 6.96
N MET A 289 -2.56 -2.41 8.15
CA MET A 289 -2.45 -1.21 8.96
C MET A 289 -1.10 -0.56 8.73
N THR A 290 -1.07 0.72 8.38
CA THR A 290 0.19 1.46 8.20
C THR A 290 0.36 2.48 9.32
N PHE A 291 1.49 2.38 10.04
CA PHE A 291 1.89 3.38 11.01
C PHE A 291 2.56 4.57 10.33
N SER A 292 2.26 5.77 10.83
CA SER A 292 2.95 7.02 10.55
C SER A 292 3.03 7.87 11.82
N GLY A 293 4.00 8.77 11.90
CA GLY A 293 4.18 9.62 13.07
C GLY A 293 5.29 10.62 12.91
N SER A 294 5.41 11.53 13.87
CA SER A 294 6.41 12.58 13.88
C SER A 294 6.91 12.88 15.29
N VAL A 295 8.09 13.46 15.36
CA VAL A 295 8.64 14.03 16.59
C VAL A 295 7.96 15.38 16.85
N ASP A 296 7.12 15.45 17.87
CA ASP A 296 6.37 16.67 18.22
C ASP A 296 7.12 17.56 19.22
N GLU A 297 7.88 16.92 20.12
CA GLU A 297 8.65 17.62 21.13
C GLU A 297 10.04 16.99 21.27
N ARG A 298 11.04 17.81 21.50
CA ARG A 298 12.43 17.43 21.72
C ARG A 298 13.09 18.39 22.71
N SER A 299 13.80 17.85 23.69
CA SER A 299 14.57 18.61 24.68
C SER A 299 15.99 18.11 24.76
N ASP A 300 16.93 19.01 25.07
CA ASP A 300 18.36 18.66 25.13
C ASP A 300 18.72 17.73 26.30
N ASP A 301 17.80 17.52 27.23
CA ASP A 301 17.93 16.54 28.32
C ASP A 301 17.67 15.08 27.87
N GLY A 302 17.45 14.87 26.58
CA GLY A 302 17.17 13.55 25.97
C GLY A 302 15.69 13.22 25.86
N SER A 303 14.78 14.07 26.35
CA SER A 303 13.33 13.82 26.27
C SER A 303 12.77 14.08 24.87
N VAL A 304 12.00 13.15 24.35
CA VAL A 304 11.35 13.22 23.03
C VAL A 304 9.90 12.75 23.14
N THR A 305 8.97 13.51 22.56
CA THR A 305 7.56 13.07 22.39
C THR A 305 7.29 12.84 20.90
N VAL A 306 6.78 11.64 20.60
CA VAL A 306 6.34 11.23 19.27
C VAL A 306 4.83 11.12 19.26
N SER A 307 4.16 11.78 18.30
CA SER A 307 2.76 11.48 17.97
C SER A 307 2.68 10.49 16.82
N PHE A 308 1.66 9.63 16.84
CA PHE A 308 1.50 8.61 15.83
C PHE A 308 0.05 8.25 15.54
N VAL A 309 -0.16 7.68 14.36
CA VAL A 309 -1.41 7.06 13.94
C VAL A 309 -1.11 5.76 13.20
N GLY A 310 -1.94 4.74 13.42
CA GLY A 310 -1.98 3.52 12.59
C GLY A 310 -3.33 3.47 11.88
N GLU A 311 -3.33 3.42 10.56
CA GLU A 311 -4.54 3.49 9.73
C GLU A 311 -4.67 2.25 8.87
N ASN A 312 -5.90 1.75 8.73
CA ASN A 312 -6.28 0.64 7.85
C ASN A 312 -7.32 1.10 6.83
N SER A 313 -7.90 0.19 6.04
CA SER A 313 -8.93 0.52 5.04
C SER A 313 -10.20 1.13 5.62
N LEU A 314 -10.48 0.86 6.90
CA LEU A 314 -11.65 1.38 7.62
C LEU A 314 -11.38 2.73 8.32
N GLY A 315 -10.14 3.20 8.32
CA GLY A 315 -9.73 4.46 8.93
C GLY A 315 -8.70 4.32 10.06
N SER A 316 -8.71 5.27 11.00
CA SER A 316 -7.75 5.26 12.11
C SER A 316 -8.05 4.14 13.11
N HIS A 317 -7.20 3.10 13.11
CA HIS A 317 -7.24 2.02 14.11
C HIS A 317 -6.68 2.44 15.45
N VAL A 318 -5.54 3.11 15.44
CA VAL A 318 -4.86 3.58 16.65
C VAL A 318 -4.28 4.97 16.45
N ARG A 319 -4.32 5.77 17.50
CA ARG A 319 -3.61 7.05 17.59
C ARG A 319 -3.11 7.25 19.01
N GLY A 320 -2.00 7.99 19.14
CA GLY A 320 -1.46 8.23 20.45
C GLY A 320 -0.16 8.99 20.46
N THR A 321 0.50 8.97 21.62
CA THR A 321 1.80 9.57 21.83
C THR A 321 2.72 8.61 22.57
N ALA A 322 4.02 8.70 22.32
CA ALA A 322 5.05 8.00 23.06
C ALA A 322 6.04 9.02 23.64
N ALA A 323 6.33 8.90 24.91
CA ALA A 323 7.40 9.65 25.57
C ALA A 323 8.64 8.75 25.65
N LEU A 324 9.74 9.24 25.14
CA LEU A 324 11.02 8.54 25.00
C LEU A 324 12.13 9.31 25.66
N ARG A 325 13.16 8.59 26.08
CA ARG A 325 14.42 9.20 26.54
C ARG A 325 15.58 8.61 25.73
N PHE A 326 16.25 9.49 25.02
CA PHE A 326 17.47 9.18 24.27
C PHE A 326 18.72 9.41 25.15
N PRO A 327 19.79 8.67 24.88
CA PRO A 327 21.10 8.99 25.46
C PRO A 327 21.57 10.40 25.05
N ALA A 328 22.45 10.98 25.89
CA ALA A 328 23.06 12.28 25.65
C ALA A 328 24.10 12.25 24.51
#